data_5abc52d6829ff9ada58b2e15947830c6
#
_entry.id   5abc52d6829ff9ada58b2e15947830c6
#
_cell.length_a   1.000
_cell.length_b   1.000
_cell.length_c   1.000
_cell.angle_alpha   90.00
_cell.angle_beta   90.00
_cell.angle_gamma   90.00
#
_symmetry.space_group_name_H-M   'P 1'
#
loop_
_entity.id
_entity.type
_entity.pdbx_description
1 polymer ?
#
loop_
_entity_poly.entity_id
_entity_poly.type
_entity_poly.pdbx_seq_one_letter_code
_entity_poly.pdbx_strand_id
1 'polypeptide(L)'
;MNNNAHSQREDNEAHSLLSQAATLLDEACALSYAVVMALANTPREEFSREEIDGLCQLAYELQNKLTKTQEVFQEAQQKLRLP
;
A
#
# COMPACT_ATOMS: atom_id res chain seq x y z
N MET A 1 -27.86 24.59 -5.46
CA MET A 1 -26.72 24.76 -6.33
C MET A 1 -25.38 24.54 -5.67
N ASN A 2 -25.32 24.81 -4.38
CA ASN A 2 -24.10 24.51 -3.63
C ASN A 2 -23.84 23.04 -3.52
N ASN A 3 -24.84 22.19 -3.70
CA ASN A 3 -24.69 20.75 -3.56
C ASN A 3 -23.76 20.14 -4.61
N ASN A 4 -23.77 20.69 -5.84
CA ASN A 4 -22.93 20.16 -6.91
C ASN A 4 -21.45 20.42 -6.63
N ALA A 5 -21.11 21.60 -6.13
CA ALA A 5 -19.73 21.95 -5.80
C ALA A 5 -19.22 21.09 -4.65
N HIS A 6 -20.08 20.85 -3.66
CA HIS A 6 -19.73 20.01 -2.51
C HIS A 6 -19.50 18.56 -2.94
N SER A 7 -20.37 18.02 -3.79
CA SER A 7 -20.22 16.65 -4.30
C SER A 7 -18.96 16.49 -5.13
N GLN A 8 -18.64 17.49 -5.97
CA GLN A 8 -17.41 17.45 -6.76
C GLN A 8 -16.16 17.46 -5.90
N ARG A 9 -16.19 18.22 -4.80
CA ARG A 9 -15.06 18.25 -3.89
C ARG A 9 -14.84 16.88 -3.27
N GLU A 10 -15.91 16.24 -2.81
CA GLU A 10 -15.81 14.91 -2.20
C GLU A 10 -15.33 13.88 -3.21
N ASP A 11 -15.82 13.95 -4.45
CA ASP A 11 -15.39 13.06 -5.50
C ASP A 11 -13.91 13.25 -5.82
N ASN A 12 -13.45 14.51 -5.86
CA ASN A 12 -12.04 14.82 -6.11
C ASN A 12 -11.16 14.31 -4.98
N GLU A 13 -11.63 14.45 -3.74
CA GLU A 13 -10.90 13.93 -2.59
C GLU A 13 -10.82 12.41 -2.65
N ALA A 14 -11.92 11.75 -3.03
CA ALA A 14 -11.95 10.31 -3.17
C ALA A 14 -10.98 9.83 -4.27
N HIS A 15 -10.96 10.54 -5.41
CA HIS A 15 -10.02 10.21 -6.50
C HIS A 15 -8.57 10.38 -6.06
N SER A 16 -8.29 11.43 -5.31
CA SER A 16 -6.96 11.66 -4.76
C SER A 16 -6.54 10.52 -3.85
N LEU A 17 -7.44 10.08 -2.98
CA LEU A 17 -7.19 8.97 -2.07
C LEU A 17 -6.98 7.67 -2.83
N LEU A 18 -7.77 7.43 -3.88
CA LEU A 18 -7.60 6.23 -4.70
C LEU A 18 -6.27 6.23 -5.43
N SER A 19 -5.83 7.38 -5.94
CA SER A 19 -4.49 7.51 -6.53
C SER A 19 -3.40 7.22 -5.52
N GLN A 20 -3.56 7.71 -4.30
CA GLN A 20 -2.64 7.46 -3.21
C GLN A 20 -2.56 5.97 -2.90
N ALA A 21 -3.73 5.33 -2.83
CA ALA A 21 -3.82 3.89 -2.58
C ALA A 21 -3.14 3.10 -3.71
N ALA A 22 -3.33 3.51 -4.96
CA ALA A 22 -2.69 2.85 -6.10
C ALA A 22 -1.17 2.94 -6.00
N THR A 23 -0.64 4.11 -5.63
CA THR A 23 0.80 4.30 -5.44
C THR A 23 1.33 3.39 -4.34
N LEU A 24 0.60 3.33 -3.22
CA LEU A 24 0.99 2.47 -2.09
C LEU A 24 0.98 1.00 -2.50
N LEU A 25 0.00 0.59 -3.29
CA LEU A 25 -0.05 -0.79 -3.79
C LEU A 25 1.12 -1.10 -4.73
N ASP A 26 1.47 -0.16 -5.60
CA ASP A 26 2.63 -0.33 -6.47
C ASP A 26 3.91 -0.50 -5.66
N GLU A 27 4.08 0.31 -4.63
CA GLU A 27 5.22 0.20 -3.73
C GLU A 27 5.22 -1.14 -2.99
N ALA A 28 4.04 -1.59 -2.52
CA ALA A 28 3.92 -2.88 -1.85
C ALA A 28 4.27 -4.02 -2.80
N CYS A 29 3.83 -3.94 -4.07
CA CYS A 29 4.16 -4.94 -5.07
C CYS A 29 5.66 -4.99 -5.32
N ALA A 30 6.32 -3.83 -5.40
CA ALA A 30 7.77 -3.77 -5.59
C ALA A 30 8.51 -4.41 -4.42
N LEU A 31 8.08 -4.12 -3.18
CA LEU A 31 8.67 -4.73 -2.00
C LEU A 31 8.46 -6.24 -1.97
N SER A 32 7.26 -6.68 -2.33
CA SER A 32 6.94 -8.10 -2.41
C SER A 32 7.84 -8.81 -3.41
N TYR A 33 8.03 -8.20 -4.58
CA TYR A 33 8.92 -8.74 -5.61
C TYR A 33 10.35 -8.85 -5.10
N ALA A 34 10.83 -7.82 -4.41
CA ALA A 34 12.19 -7.83 -3.84
C ALA A 34 12.36 -8.98 -2.86
N VAL A 35 11.36 -9.22 -2.01
CA VAL A 35 11.41 -10.32 -1.04
C VAL A 35 11.46 -11.66 -1.77
N VAL A 36 10.60 -11.84 -2.77
CA VAL A 36 10.57 -13.10 -3.55
C VAL A 36 11.90 -13.34 -4.25
N MET A 37 12.46 -12.29 -4.86
CA MET A 37 13.74 -12.43 -5.56
C MET A 37 14.89 -12.76 -4.60
N ALA A 38 14.89 -12.13 -3.43
CA ALA A 38 15.89 -12.43 -2.41
C ALA A 38 15.80 -13.90 -1.97
N LEU A 39 14.59 -14.38 -1.72
CA LEU A 39 14.37 -15.76 -1.31
C LEU A 39 14.74 -16.75 -2.42
N ALA A 40 14.40 -16.42 -3.67
CA ALA A 40 14.65 -17.31 -4.80
C ALA A 40 16.13 -17.42 -5.17
N ASN A 41 16.89 -16.33 -4.95
CA ASN A 41 18.28 -16.27 -5.40
C ASN A 41 19.31 -16.61 -4.32
N THR A 42 18.87 -16.76 -3.07
CA THR A 42 19.78 -17.09 -1.98
C THR A 42 19.55 -18.53 -1.54
N PRO A 43 20.57 -19.42 -1.64
CA PRO A 43 20.44 -20.77 -1.14
C PRO A 43 20.12 -20.77 0.36
N ARG A 44 19.30 -21.71 0.76
CA ARG A 44 18.77 -21.80 2.12
C ARG A 44 19.87 -21.81 3.18
N GLU A 45 20.97 -22.49 2.87
CA GLU A 45 22.09 -22.63 3.77
C GLU A 45 22.93 -21.37 3.91
N GLU A 46 22.71 -20.41 3.01
CA GLU A 46 23.50 -19.17 2.99
C GLU A 46 22.81 -18.00 3.67
N PHE A 47 21.58 -18.21 4.20
CA PHE A 47 20.91 -17.15 4.93
C PHE A 47 21.60 -16.90 6.25
N SER A 48 22.31 -15.80 6.34
CA SER A 48 22.88 -15.33 7.59
C SER A 48 21.80 -14.69 8.45
N ARG A 49 22.13 -14.49 9.71
CA ARG A 49 21.21 -13.81 10.63
C ARG A 49 20.89 -12.40 10.14
N GLU A 50 21.89 -11.72 9.58
CA GLU A 50 21.71 -10.37 9.06
C GLU A 50 20.77 -10.35 7.87
N GLU A 51 20.85 -11.35 7.01
CA GLU A 51 19.96 -11.46 5.86
C GLU A 51 18.54 -11.75 6.31
N ILE A 52 18.37 -12.60 7.30
CA ILE A 52 17.05 -12.89 7.88
C ILE A 52 16.47 -11.62 8.49
N ASP A 53 17.28 -10.87 9.24
CA ASP A 53 16.83 -9.59 9.82
C ASP A 53 16.42 -8.61 8.73
N GLY A 54 17.18 -8.54 7.64
CA GLY A 54 16.85 -7.69 6.51
C GLY A 54 15.53 -8.09 5.85
N LEU A 55 15.30 -9.39 5.68
CA LEU A 55 14.04 -9.89 5.13
C LEU A 55 12.87 -9.58 6.04
N CYS A 56 13.06 -9.71 7.35
CA CYS A 56 12.03 -9.34 8.32
C CYS A 56 11.70 -7.86 8.23
N GLN A 57 12.72 -7.02 8.07
CA GLN A 57 12.52 -5.58 7.90
C GLN A 57 11.68 -5.28 6.67
N LEU A 58 11.99 -5.92 5.55
CA LEU A 58 11.24 -5.76 4.31
C LEU A 58 9.79 -6.23 4.48
N ALA A 59 9.60 -7.34 5.19
CA ALA A 59 8.26 -7.85 5.45
C ALA A 59 7.43 -6.87 6.27
N TYR A 60 8.04 -6.24 7.27
CA TYR A 60 7.37 -5.22 8.07
C TYR A 60 6.99 -4.00 7.23
N GLU A 61 7.90 -3.56 6.37
CA GLU A 61 7.60 -2.42 5.49
C GLU A 61 6.47 -2.74 4.54
N LEU A 62 6.45 -3.95 3.99
CA LEU A 62 5.38 -4.41 3.13
C LEU A 62 4.05 -4.40 3.88
N GLN A 63 4.04 -4.95 5.09
CA GLN A 63 2.84 -4.99 5.92
C GLN A 63 2.33 -3.59 6.23
N ASN A 64 3.23 -2.68 6.56
CA ASN A 64 2.87 -1.30 6.84
C ASN A 64 2.25 -0.61 5.64
N LYS A 65 2.80 -0.84 4.45
CA LYS A 65 2.24 -0.26 3.22
C LYS A 65 0.87 -0.83 2.89
N LEU A 66 0.68 -2.11 3.12
CA LEU A 66 -0.62 -2.75 2.90
C LEU A 66 -1.67 -2.21 3.89
N THR A 67 -1.29 -2.06 5.15
CA THR A 67 -2.16 -1.49 6.18
C THR A 67 -2.54 -0.05 5.82
N LYS A 68 -1.56 0.73 5.40
CA LYS A 68 -1.79 2.11 4.98
C LYS A 68 -2.73 2.17 3.77
N THR A 69 -2.51 1.29 2.82
CA THR A 69 -3.36 1.18 1.63
C THR A 69 -4.80 0.90 2.03
N GLN A 70 -4.99 -0.02 2.96
CA GLN A 70 -6.31 -0.39 3.43
C GLN A 70 -7.01 0.80 4.09
N GLU A 71 -6.29 1.55 4.91
CA GLU A 71 -6.82 2.74 5.56
C GLU A 71 -7.25 3.79 4.53
N VAL A 72 -6.41 4.01 3.52
CA VAL A 72 -6.71 4.99 2.48
C VAL A 72 -7.93 4.55 1.67
N PHE A 73 -8.04 3.27 1.35
CA PHE A 73 -9.23 2.74 0.66
C PHE A 73 -10.49 2.93 1.48
N GLN A 74 -10.42 2.67 2.77
CA GLN A 74 -11.57 2.85 3.66
C GLN A 74 -11.99 4.31 3.71
N GLU A 75 -11.04 5.22 3.75
CA GLU A 75 -11.31 6.65 3.74
C GLU A 75 -11.95 7.06 2.42
N ALA A 76 -11.44 6.55 1.30
CA ALA A 76 -12.02 6.82 -0.02
C ALA A 76 -13.44 6.30 -0.12
N GLN A 77 -13.70 5.11 0.42
CA GLN A 77 -15.04 4.53 0.47
C GLN A 77 -16.01 5.44 1.21
N GLN A 78 -15.56 5.98 2.34
CA GLN A 78 -16.41 6.89 3.12
C GLN A 78 -16.75 8.15 2.34
N LYS A 79 -15.78 8.66 1.57
CA LYS A 79 -16.01 9.85 0.73
C LYS A 79 -16.98 9.57 -0.41
N LEU A 80 -16.93 8.36 -0.96
CA LEU A 80 -17.82 7.96 -2.06
C LEU A 80 -19.18 7.46 -1.57
N ARG A 81 -19.26 7.12 -0.31
CA ARG A 81 -20.49 6.60 0.27
C ARG A 81 -21.45 7.73 0.51
N LEU A 82 -22.44 7.84 -0.35
CA LEU A 82 -23.45 8.87 -0.22
C LEU A 82 -24.55 8.42 0.71
N PRO A 83 -25.08 9.34 1.52
CA PRO A 83 -26.23 9.04 2.37
C PRO A 83 -27.47 8.73 1.57
#